data_f850b26e41d76f591fb8f38bbb399783
#
_entry.id   f850b26e41d76f591fb8f38bbb399783
#
_cell.length_a   1.000
_cell.length_b   1.000
_cell.length_c   1.000
_cell.angle_alpha   90.00
_cell.angle_beta   90.00
_cell.angle_gamma   90.00
#
_symmetry.space_group_name_H-M   'P 1'
#
loop_
_entity.id
_entity.type
_entity.pdbx_description
1 polymer ?
#
loop_
_entity_poly.entity_id
_entity_poly.type
_entity_poly.pdbx_seq_one_letter_code
_entity_poly.pdbx_strand_id
1 'polypeptide(L)'
;MKRIFEVDPWTVTSHDLNPEDKRLQESMTSLGNEYMGMRGMFEEVYSGDTHQGIYVGGVWFPDKTRVGWWKNGYPLYFGKAINALNYVKADIYVDGNQVDLAKNDVTDFEVSLDMKNGVLNRTFTVFGVTFKITRLVSAAVKELADIHYELSSADGQAHKIRFDASIDADVVNEDSNYDEKFWQVLDAGNDTDSSFIATQTIENPFGVPQFTVVARQSFVGGEKHGVNRSEKEVTDNFDIEVPAKSSVSFEKRVIVTTSRDYDGLAQVIKAGETLTADLAAQTYDDIYTAHAQEWANRWEKADVQIEGDDAAQQGIRFNLFQLFSTYYGNDPRLNIGPKGFTGEKYGGATYWDTEAFAIPVYLGVADPSVTRSLLQYRFDQLDGAFHNAKEQGLKGALYPMVTFDGIESHNEWEITFEEIHRNSTIAYAIYNYTNITGDHSWLDGDGAQVLYNIARFWADRVHYSARNDKYMIHGVTGPNEYENNVNNNFYTNWMAKWVLQYSLEHYDEINADEKAKLALTDEELAKWQEIVDKIYLPEADVETKTGKKHIFVQHDTFLDKDLTPIADMPQDIRPINQNWSWDRILRS
;
A
#
# COMPACT_ATOMS: atom_id res chain seq x y z
N MET A 1 -12.77 -5.88 23.86
CA MET A 1 -11.45 -5.28 23.59
C MET A 1 -11.47 -3.89 24.20
N LYS A 2 -10.45 -3.49 24.98
CA LYS A 2 -10.35 -2.13 25.53
C LYS A 2 -10.03 -1.17 24.36
N ARG A 3 -10.71 -0.03 24.28
CA ARG A 3 -10.36 1.02 23.32
C ARG A 3 -9.09 1.72 23.82
N ILE A 4 -8.09 1.84 22.96
CA ILE A 4 -6.80 2.47 23.29
C ILE A 4 -6.67 3.89 22.71
N PHE A 5 -7.56 4.27 21.78
CA PHE A 5 -7.60 5.61 21.21
C PHE A 5 -8.87 6.35 21.64
N GLU A 6 -8.72 7.63 21.87
CA GLU A 6 -9.86 8.52 22.16
C GLU A 6 -10.77 8.66 20.93
N VAL A 7 -12.03 8.98 21.19
CA VAL A 7 -12.99 9.29 20.13
C VAL A 7 -12.95 10.79 19.87
N ASP A 8 -12.40 11.16 18.73
CA ASP A 8 -12.38 12.52 18.21
C ASP A 8 -12.57 12.50 16.70
N PRO A 9 -13.41 13.36 16.12
CA PRO A 9 -13.70 13.34 14.69
C PRO A 9 -12.50 13.55 13.76
N TRP A 10 -11.40 14.15 14.23
CA TRP A 10 -10.26 14.50 13.42
C TRP A 10 -8.91 13.91 13.87
N THR A 11 -8.86 13.33 15.06
CA THR A 11 -7.61 12.80 15.60
C THR A 11 -7.70 11.34 16.00
N VAL A 12 -6.55 10.65 15.98
CA VAL A 12 -6.37 9.32 16.57
C VAL A 12 -5.33 9.47 17.68
N THR A 13 -5.82 9.65 18.91
CA THR A 13 -5.00 10.04 20.07
C THR A 13 -4.95 8.93 21.12
N SER A 14 -3.75 8.68 21.67
CA SER A 14 -3.52 7.79 22.80
C SER A 14 -2.57 8.44 23.81
N HIS A 15 -2.84 8.25 25.09
CA HIS A 15 -2.00 8.70 26.21
C HIS A 15 -1.26 7.54 26.90
N ASP A 16 -1.30 6.35 26.31
CA ASP A 16 -0.79 5.13 26.92
C ASP A 16 0.50 4.66 26.24
N LEU A 17 1.57 4.48 27.01
CA LEU A 17 2.83 3.86 26.62
C LEU A 17 2.83 2.34 26.82
N ASN A 18 1.65 1.69 26.80
CA ASN A 18 1.58 0.24 26.97
C ASN A 18 2.37 -0.51 25.91
N PRO A 19 3.41 -1.28 26.28
CA PRO A 19 4.20 -2.05 25.32
C PRO A 19 3.38 -3.03 24.46
N GLU A 20 2.30 -3.58 25.00
CA GLU A 20 1.42 -4.52 24.27
C GLU A 20 0.67 -3.87 23.11
N ASP A 21 0.43 -2.56 23.17
CA ASP A 21 -0.30 -1.80 22.16
C ASP A 21 0.63 -1.02 21.21
N LYS A 22 1.95 -1.01 21.45
CA LYS A 22 2.93 -0.17 20.75
C LYS A 22 2.90 -0.36 19.24
N ARG A 23 2.97 -1.59 18.75
CA ARG A 23 2.93 -1.89 17.31
C ARG A 23 1.61 -1.47 16.66
N LEU A 24 0.50 -1.55 17.39
CA LEU A 24 -0.80 -1.06 16.92
C LEU A 24 -0.82 0.47 16.86
N GLN A 25 -0.29 1.17 17.87
CA GLN A 25 -0.15 2.63 17.82
C GLN A 25 0.67 3.07 16.61
N GLU A 26 1.83 2.44 16.34
CA GLU A 26 2.67 2.75 15.19
C GLU A 26 1.95 2.56 13.85
N SER A 27 1.12 1.52 13.75
CA SER A 27 0.32 1.26 12.56
C SER A 27 -0.78 2.31 12.37
N MET A 28 -1.50 2.63 13.45
CA MET A 28 -2.64 3.56 13.43
C MET A 28 -2.21 5.03 13.24
N THR A 29 -0.96 5.36 13.53
CA THR A 29 -0.41 6.71 13.41
C THR A 29 0.59 6.84 12.24
N SER A 30 0.47 5.97 11.24
CA SER A 30 1.27 6.04 10.02
C SER A 30 0.94 7.26 9.17
N LEU A 31 1.96 7.78 8.49
CA LEU A 31 1.90 8.91 7.57
C LEU A 31 2.33 8.48 6.17
N GLY A 32 1.88 9.20 5.14
CA GLY A 32 2.32 8.99 3.77
C GLY A 32 1.85 10.08 2.82
N ASN A 33 2.47 10.12 1.63
CA ASN A 33 2.15 11.08 0.58
C ASN A 33 2.19 10.44 -0.82
N GLU A 34 1.93 9.13 -0.93
CA GLU A 34 2.05 8.34 -2.16
C GLU A 34 3.50 8.00 -2.54
N TYR A 35 4.41 8.99 -2.50
CA TYR A 35 5.82 8.82 -2.83
C TYR A 35 6.58 8.02 -1.77
N MET A 36 6.29 8.29 -0.51
CA MET A 36 6.84 7.57 0.65
C MET A 36 5.86 7.58 1.81
N GLY A 37 6.08 6.69 2.74
CA GLY A 37 5.32 6.63 3.98
C GLY A 37 6.09 5.97 5.12
N MET A 38 5.59 6.15 6.31
CA MET A 38 6.23 5.64 7.52
C MET A 38 5.21 5.28 8.60
N ARG A 39 5.55 4.31 9.40
CA ARG A 39 4.82 3.99 10.64
C ARG A 39 5.07 5.08 11.70
N GLY A 40 4.21 5.13 12.70
CA GLY A 40 4.35 6.07 13.83
C GLY A 40 5.39 5.65 14.88
N MET A 41 6.52 5.09 14.45
CA MET A 41 7.64 4.75 15.31
C MET A 41 8.24 6.00 15.96
N PHE A 42 8.91 5.84 17.10
CA PHE A 42 9.53 6.96 17.80
C PHE A 42 10.84 7.39 17.14
N GLU A 43 11.20 8.66 17.30
CA GLU A 43 12.47 9.22 16.84
C GLU A 43 13.61 8.80 17.76
N GLU A 44 13.39 8.90 19.08
CA GLU A 44 14.32 8.51 20.13
C GLU A 44 14.37 6.99 20.34
N VAL A 45 15.31 6.55 21.12
CA VAL A 45 15.45 5.13 21.47
C VAL A 45 14.20 4.63 22.21
N TYR A 46 13.73 3.49 21.78
CA TYR A 46 12.72 2.70 22.49
C TYR A 46 13.18 1.24 22.55
N SER A 47 13.67 0.80 23.71
CA SER A 47 14.21 -0.55 23.90
C SER A 47 13.15 -1.64 24.13
N GLY A 48 11.86 -1.27 24.11
CA GLY A 48 10.74 -2.20 24.12
C GLY A 48 10.42 -2.78 22.73
N ASP A 49 9.33 -3.51 22.63
CA ASP A 49 8.85 -4.03 21.35
C ASP A 49 8.34 -2.89 20.44
N THR A 50 8.84 -2.83 19.22
CA THR A 50 8.51 -1.82 18.21
C THR A 50 8.59 -2.43 16.83
N HIS A 51 7.83 -1.90 15.87
CA HIS A 51 7.93 -2.28 14.46
C HIS A 51 8.28 -1.03 13.64
N GLN A 52 9.55 -0.87 13.34
CA GLN A 52 10.02 0.23 12.52
C GLN A 52 9.66 -0.02 11.05
N GLY A 53 9.22 1.02 10.34
CA GLY A 53 8.88 0.91 8.93
C GLY A 53 8.87 2.26 8.24
N ILE A 54 9.73 2.38 7.22
CA ILE A 54 9.76 3.47 6.24
C ILE A 54 9.74 2.84 4.87
N TYR A 55 8.83 3.28 4.01
CA TYR A 55 8.62 2.70 2.70
C TYR A 55 8.67 3.79 1.64
N VAL A 56 9.27 3.45 0.48
CA VAL A 56 9.28 4.32 -0.70
C VAL A 56 8.41 3.69 -1.77
N GLY A 57 7.45 4.43 -2.27
CA GLY A 57 6.48 3.97 -3.25
C GLY A 57 7.16 3.40 -4.50
N GLY A 58 6.77 2.19 -4.91
CA GLY A 58 7.34 1.49 -6.06
C GLY A 58 8.78 0.98 -5.89
N VAL A 59 9.34 1.02 -4.68
CA VAL A 59 10.62 0.38 -4.34
C VAL A 59 10.34 -0.94 -3.66
N TRP A 60 10.84 -2.03 -4.24
CA TRP A 60 10.56 -3.39 -3.83
C TRP A 60 11.72 -4.33 -4.14
N PHE A 61 11.64 -5.58 -3.69
CA PHE A 61 12.64 -6.60 -3.98
C PHE A 61 12.00 -7.89 -4.48
N PRO A 62 12.49 -8.48 -5.59
CA PRO A 62 12.09 -9.80 -6.04
C PRO A 62 12.87 -10.86 -5.27
N ASP A 63 12.23 -11.49 -4.28
CA ASP A 63 12.84 -12.58 -3.53
C ASP A 63 12.53 -13.93 -4.18
N LYS A 64 13.42 -14.90 -4.01
CA LYS A 64 13.21 -16.26 -4.52
C LYS A 64 12.02 -16.92 -3.84
N THR A 65 11.26 -17.69 -4.60
CA THR A 65 10.22 -18.56 -4.07
C THR A 65 10.85 -19.68 -3.20
N ARG A 66 10.07 -20.22 -2.27
CA ARG A 66 10.54 -21.28 -1.35
C ARG A 66 10.02 -22.67 -1.70
N VAL A 67 9.29 -22.80 -2.80
CA VAL A 67 8.81 -24.10 -3.29
C VAL A 67 9.99 -24.93 -3.79
N GLY A 68 10.03 -26.21 -3.43
CA GLY A 68 11.08 -27.12 -3.86
C GLY A 68 10.99 -27.58 -5.32
N TRP A 69 9.94 -27.19 -6.05
CA TRP A 69 9.72 -27.51 -7.46
C TRP A 69 8.94 -26.38 -8.12
N TRP A 70 9.09 -26.23 -9.44
CA TRP A 70 8.43 -25.22 -10.24
C TRP A 70 7.46 -25.84 -11.24
N LYS A 71 6.39 -25.12 -11.57
CA LYS A 71 5.39 -25.50 -12.57
C LYS A 71 5.02 -24.27 -13.39
N ASN A 72 4.66 -24.45 -14.65
CA ASN A 72 4.18 -23.36 -15.51
C ASN A 72 3.03 -22.60 -14.84
N GLY A 73 3.14 -21.30 -14.84
CA GLY A 73 2.19 -20.40 -14.20
C GLY A 73 2.51 -20.04 -12.74
N TYR A 74 3.46 -20.74 -12.09
CA TYR A 74 3.97 -20.29 -10.80
C TYR A 74 4.82 -19.03 -10.95
N PRO A 75 4.77 -18.09 -10.00
CA PRO A 75 5.65 -16.94 -9.98
C PRO A 75 7.12 -17.33 -9.95
N LEU A 76 7.95 -16.62 -10.71
CA LEU A 76 9.41 -16.81 -10.70
C LEU A 76 10.04 -16.25 -9.44
N TYR A 77 9.45 -15.22 -8.86
CA TYR A 77 9.88 -14.54 -7.65
C TYR A 77 8.69 -14.12 -6.82
N PHE A 78 8.96 -13.86 -5.56
CA PHE A 78 8.01 -13.25 -4.63
C PHE A 78 8.34 -11.77 -4.47
N GLY A 79 7.44 -10.88 -4.89
CA GLY A 79 7.62 -9.44 -4.75
C GLY A 79 7.41 -9.01 -3.29
N LYS A 80 8.35 -8.27 -2.74
CA LYS A 80 8.30 -7.75 -1.36
C LYS A 80 8.47 -6.25 -1.33
N ALA A 81 7.54 -5.53 -0.69
CA ALA A 81 7.84 -4.20 -0.19
C ALA A 81 8.96 -4.30 0.86
N ILE A 82 9.94 -3.44 0.77
CA ILE A 82 11.11 -3.46 1.65
C ILE A 82 11.18 -2.20 2.50
N ASN A 83 11.59 -2.38 3.75
CA ASN A 83 11.88 -1.28 4.65
C ASN A 83 13.07 -0.49 4.11
N ALA A 84 12.92 0.82 3.97
CA ALA A 84 13.97 1.74 3.50
C ALA A 84 14.78 2.31 4.66
N LEU A 85 15.76 3.17 4.33
CA LEU A 85 16.63 3.81 5.31
C LEU A 85 15.83 4.45 6.46
N ASN A 86 16.23 4.17 7.71
CA ASN A 86 15.65 4.81 8.88
C ASN A 86 16.26 6.20 9.08
N TYR A 87 15.62 7.20 8.54
CA TYR A 87 16.00 8.60 8.68
C TYR A 87 15.28 9.33 9.82
N VAL A 88 14.41 8.65 10.55
CA VAL A 88 13.70 9.22 11.72
C VAL A 88 14.59 9.17 12.95
N LYS A 89 15.46 8.17 13.06
CA LYS A 89 16.31 7.84 14.19
C LYS A 89 17.09 9.03 14.77
N ALA A 90 17.05 9.16 16.09
CA ALA A 90 17.87 10.06 16.86
C ALA A 90 18.19 9.48 18.24
N ASP A 91 19.47 9.49 18.64
CA ASP A 91 19.85 9.24 20.02
C ASP A 91 19.84 10.57 20.80
N ILE A 92 18.94 10.69 21.76
CA ILE A 92 18.71 11.94 22.51
C ILE A 92 19.16 11.74 23.95
N TYR A 93 19.91 12.72 24.49
CA TYR A 93 20.38 12.71 25.87
C TYR A 93 20.05 14.04 26.54
N VAL A 94 19.42 14.01 27.70
CA VAL A 94 19.16 15.19 28.55
C VAL A 94 20.12 15.15 29.72
N ASP A 95 21.00 16.16 29.84
CA ASP A 95 22.03 16.26 30.88
C ASP A 95 22.89 14.97 31.01
N GLY A 96 23.15 14.31 29.87
CA GLY A 96 23.92 13.08 29.76
C GLY A 96 23.11 11.78 29.99
N ASN A 97 21.82 11.85 30.30
CA ASN A 97 20.96 10.69 30.46
C ASN A 97 20.24 10.39 29.14
N GLN A 98 20.37 9.16 28.62
CA GLN A 98 19.72 8.74 27.37
C GLN A 98 18.21 8.68 27.55
N VAL A 99 17.50 9.26 26.60
CA VAL A 99 16.04 9.17 26.50
C VAL A 99 15.67 7.83 25.89
N ASP A 100 15.03 6.96 26.69
CA ASP A 100 14.49 5.67 26.29
C ASP A 100 13.11 5.51 26.96
N LEU A 101 12.04 5.74 26.19
CA LEU A 101 10.70 5.78 26.76
C LEU A 101 10.20 4.42 27.29
N ALA A 102 10.91 3.33 27.00
CA ALA A 102 10.63 2.02 27.59
C ALA A 102 11.24 1.86 29.00
N LYS A 103 12.20 2.71 29.39
CA LYS A 103 12.95 2.57 30.65
C LYS A 103 12.84 3.76 31.59
N ASN A 104 12.63 4.96 31.04
CA ASN A 104 12.61 6.16 31.85
C ASN A 104 11.23 6.42 32.46
N ASP A 105 11.18 7.17 33.55
CA ASP A 105 9.95 7.70 34.07
C ASP A 105 9.45 8.82 33.15
N VAL A 106 8.38 8.54 32.41
CA VAL A 106 7.77 9.45 31.43
C VAL A 106 6.42 9.94 31.97
N THR A 107 6.21 11.25 31.91
CA THR A 107 4.91 11.87 32.21
C THR A 107 4.36 12.60 30.99
N ASP A 108 3.08 12.95 31.05
CA ASP A 108 2.39 13.72 30.02
C ASP A 108 2.51 13.13 28.60
N PHE A 109 2.59 11.80 28.50
CA PHE A 109 2.70 11.14 27.19
C PHE A 109 1.41 11.26 26.41
N GLU A 110 1.55 11.72 25.19
CA GLU A 110 0.50 11.74 24.18
C GLU A 110 1.10 11.45 22.79
N VAL A 111 0.40 10.63 22.01
CA VAL A 111 0.61 10.46 20.57
C VAL A 111 -0.70 10.69 19.86
N SER A 112 -0.72 11.57 18.87
CA SER A 112 -1.92 12.00 18.17
C SER A 112 -1.67 12.19 16.68
N LEU A 113 -2.34 11.38 15.85
CA LEU A 113 -2.44 11.60 14.41
C LEU A 113 -3.52 12.64 14.16
N ASP A 114 -3.15 13.80 13.67
CA ASP A 114 -4.07 14.83 13.16
C ASP A 114 -4.35 14.56 11.67
N MET A 115 -5.49 13.95 11.39
CA MET A 115 -5.91 13.60 10.03
C MET A 115 -6.29 14.83 9.20
N LYS A 116 -6.68 15.92 9.85
CA LYS A 116 -7.08 17.16 9.16
C LYS A 116 -5.89 17.81 8.48
N ASN A 117 -4.76 17.86 9.18
CA ASN A 117 -3.54 18.49 8.72
C ASN A 117 -2.48 17.48 8.23
N GLY A 118 -2.71 16.16 8.37
CA GLY A 118 -1.79 15.13 7.91
C GLY A 118 -0.49 15.03 8.70
N VAL A 119 -0.51 15.28 10.01
CA VAL A 119 0.67 15.30 10.86
C VAL A 119 0.56 14.37 12.05
N LEU A 120 1.69 13.85 12.50
CA LEU A 120 1.82 13.08 13.74
C LEU A 120 2.43 13.96 14.82
N ASN A 121 1.67 14.19 15.89
CA ASN A 121 2.12 14.94 17.06
C ASN A 121 2.43 13.98 18.20
N ARG A 122 3.52 14.23 18.93
CA ARG A 122 3.86 13.54 20.17
C ARG A 122 4.27 14.54 21.23
N THR A 123 3.84 14.28 22.45
CA THR A 123 4.25 15.04 23.64
C THR A 123 4.66 14.09 24.72
N PHE A 124 5.74 14.36 25.43
CA PHE A 124 6.15 13.65 26.64
C PHE A 124 7.12 14.47 27.45
N THR A 125 7.17 14.20 28.75
CA THR A 125 8.11 14.84 29.68
C THR A 125 9.03 13.80 30.28
N VAL A 126 10.34 14.03 30.19
CA VAL A 126 11.39 13.17 30.76
C VAL A 126 12.58 14.00 31.21
N PHE A 127 13.21 13.67 32.33
CA PHE A 127 14.38 14.37 32.89
C PHE A 127 14.23 15.90 33.00
N GLY A 128 13.02 16.38 33.34
CA GLY A 128 12.73 17.82 33.48
C GLY A 128 12.55 18.58 32.17
N VAL A 129 12.55 17.90 31.02
CA VAL A 129 12.30 18.48 29.70
C VAL A 129 11.02 17.93 29.10
N THR A 130 10.15 18.81 28.61
CA THR A 130 9.01 18.44 27.78
C THR A 130 9.41 18.51 26.32
N PHE A 131 9.19 17.42 25.60
CA PHE A 131 9.33 17.28 24.16
C PHE A 131 7.96 17.40 23.51
N LYS A 132 7.80 18.29 22.53
CA LYS A 132 6.72 18.26 21.58
C LYS A 132 7.32 18.04 20.20
N ILE A 133 6.90 17.00 19.54
CA ILE A 133 7.43 16.57 18.25
C ILE A 133 6.29 16.57 17.25
N THR A 134 6.45 17.27 16.14
CA THR A 134 5.53 17.21 15.01
C THR A 134 6.26 16.65 13.81
N ARG A 135 5.71 15.58 13.24
CA ARG A 135 6.25 14.93 12.05
C ARG A 135 5.27 15.02 10.90
N LEU A 136 5.76 15.31 9.72
CA LEU A 136 5.00 15.23 8.48
C LEU A 136 5.80 14.55 7.36
N VAL A 137 5.06 13.95 6.43
CA VAL A 137 5.52 13.54 5.10
C VAL A 137 4.83 14.47 4.13
N SER A 138 5.57 15.38 3.50
CA SER A 138 5.00 16.55 2.85
C SER A 138 4.10 16.17 1.66
N ALA A 139 2.86 16.66 1.68
CA ALA A 139 1.95 16.55 0.53
C ALA A 139 2.25 17.57 -0.56
N ALA A 140 3.01 18.64 -0.25
CA ALA A 140 3.38 19.70 -1.19
C ALA A 140 4.72 19.43 -1.90
N VAL A 141 5.67 18.80 -1.22
CA VAL A 141 6.99 18.39 -1.76
C VAL A 141 7.16 16.90 -1.51
N LYS A 142 6.95 16.08 -2.53
CA LYS A 142 6.84 14.62 -2.38
C LYS A 142 8.06 13.96 -1.75
N GLU A 143 9.25 14.52 -1.93
CA GLU A 143 10.53 14.01 -1.44
C GLU A 143 10.83 14.40 0.01
N LEU A 144 10.04 15.31 0.63
CA LEU A 144 10.33 15.89 1.95
C LEU A 144 9.59 15.15 3.07
N ALA A 145 10.34 14.74 4.09
CA ALA A 145 9.86 14.49 5.45
C ALA A 145 10.44 15.54 6.40
N ASP A 146 9.62 16.05 7.33
CA ASP A 146 10.02 17.06 8.30
C ASP A 146 9.68 16.61 9.72
N ILE A 147 10.62 16.82 10.66
CA ILE A 147 10.48 16.49 12.07
C ILE A 147 10.85 17.74 12.87
N HIS A 148 9.86 18.38 13.43
CA HIS A 148 10.00 19.58 14.23
C HIS A 148 9.90 19.26 15.72
N TYR A 149 10.89 19.73 16.50
CA TYR A 149 10.95 19.56 17.94
C TYR A 149 10.80 20.94 18.62
N GLU A 150 9.87 21.03 19.56
CA GLU A 150 9.80 22.08 20.56
C GLU A 150 10.20 21.51 21.92
N LEU A 151 11.31 21.99 22.48
CA LEU A 151 11.90 21.50 23.71
C LEU A 151 11.74 22.57 24.80
N SER A 152 11.10 22.24 25.91
CA SER A 152 10.83 23.21 26.97
C SER A 152 11.22 22.68 28.36
N SER A 153 11.70 23.59 29.23
CA SER A 153 12.01 23.28 30.62
C SER A 153 10.73 23.07 31.43
N ALA A 154 10.47 21.85 31.87
CA ALA A 154 9.30 21.48 32.68
C ALA A 154 9.52 21.73 34.18
N ASP A 155 10.73 21.63 34.67
CA ASP A 155 11.08 21.81 36.07
C ASP A 155 11.58 23.25 36.40
N GLY A 156 11.70 24.09 35.38
CA GLY A 156 12.14 25.47 35.49
C GLY A 156 13.66 25.64 35.59
N GLN A 157 14.44 24.58 35.38
CA GLN A 157 15.91 24.62 35.29
C GLN A 157 16.37 24.73 33.81
N ALA A 158 17.64 25.06 33.61
CA ALA A 158 18.25 24.96 32.29
C ALA A 158 18.77 23.54 32.05
N HIS A 159 18.60 23.02 30.84
CA HIS A 159 19.02 21.69 30.43
C HIS A 159 19.90 21.73 29.20
N LYS A 160 20.85 20.80 29.11
CA LYS A 160 21.66 20.58 27.91
C LYS A 160 21.20 19.27 27.24
N ILE A 161 20.83 19.36 25.99
CA ILE A 161 20.41 18.22 25.20
C ILE A 161 21.47 17.91 24.16
N ARG A 162 22.02 16.70 24.16
CA ARG A 162 22.76 16.15 23.02
C ARG A 162 21.81 15.43 22.12
N PHE A 163 21.84 15.75 20.83
CA PHE A 163 20.98 15.21 19.82
C PHE A 163 21.83 14.61 18.70
N ASP A 164 21.87 13.30 18.61
CA ASP A 164 22.63 12.55 17.61
C ASP A 164 21.64 12.02 16.55
N ALA A 165 21.44 12.80 15.48
CA ALA A 165 20.45 12.54 14.44
C ALA A 165 21.03 11.67 13.32
N SER A 166 20.44 10.51 13.06
CA SER A 166 20.99 9.52 12.14
C SER A 166 20.14 9.29 10.91
N ILE A 167 20.80 8.85 9.83
CA ILE A 167 20.24 8.04 8.76
C ILE A 167 20.91 6.67 8.87
N ASP A 168 20.09 5.62 9.09
CA ASP A 168 20.55 4.25 9.29
C ASP A 168 20.06 3.35 8.13
N ALA A 169 21.00 2.76 7.41
CA ALA A 169 20.76 1.84 6.31
C ALA A 169 20.82 0.36 6.74
N ASP A 170 21.09 0.07 8.04
CA ASP A 170 21.09 -1.30 8.56
C ASP A 170 19.69 -1.76 8.96
N VAL A 171 18.78 -1.69 8.01
CA VAL A 171 17.37 -2.01 8.17
C VAL A 171 17.04 -3.39 7.62
N VAL A 172 15.98 -4.00 8.18
CA VAL A 172 15.42 -5.30 7.76
C VAL A 172 13.90 -5.19 7.75
N ASN A 173 13.26 -6.09 7.03
CA ASN A 173 11.84 -6.30 7.18
C ASN A 173 11.58 -7.20 8.40
N GLU A 174 10.51 -6.96 9.13
CA GLU A 174 10.14 -7.77 10.29
C GLU A 174 9.06 -8.80 9.95
N ASP A 175 8.16 -8.45 9.04
CA ASP A 175 6.97 -9.25 8.73
C ASP A 175 7.13 -10.17 7.51
N SER A 176 8.05 -9.91 6.60
CA SER A 176 8.07 -10.57 5.29
C SER A 176 9.39 -11.20 4.88
N ASN A 177 10.49 -11.08 5.64
CA ASN A 177 11.77 -11.64 5.22
C ASN A 177 12.69 -12.21 6.29
N TYR A 178 12.31 -12.23 7.54
CA TYR A 178 13.08 -12.93 8.58
C TYR A 178 14.56 -12.49 8.66
N ASP A 179 14.82 -11.19 8.87
CA ASP A 179 16.15 -10.56 9.03
C ASP A 179 17.03 -10.53 7.77
N GLU A 180 16.53 -10.85 6.60
CA GLU A 180 17.28 -10.67 5.35
C GLU A 180 17.51 -9.18 5.06
N LYS A 181 18.70 -8.85 4.54
CA LYS A 181 19.11 -7.46 4.22
C LYS A 181 19.13 -7.26 2.73
N PHE A 182 18.32 -6.34 2.24
CA PHE A 182 18.16 -6.07 0.81
C PHE A 182 18.95 -4.85 0.32
N TRP A 183 19.66 -4.15 1.21
CA TRP A 183 20.37 -2.93 0.86
C TRP A 183 21.88 -3.08 0.93
N GLN A 184 22.57 -2.47 -0.03
CA GLN A 184 24.00 -2.17 0.01
C GLN A 184 24.18 -0.65 0.02
N VAL A 185 25.11 -0.15 0.82
CA VAL A 185 25.50 1.26 0.79
C VAL A 185 26.48 1.48 -0.37
N LEU A 186 26.16 2.45 -1.23
CA LEU A 186 26.99 2.84 -2.37
C LEU A 186 27.88 4.04 -2.04
N ASP A 187 27.34 4.99 -1.28
CA ASP A 187 28.05 6.22 -0.92
C ASP A 187 27.44 6.82 0.35
N ALA A 188 28.26 7.57 1.08
CA ALA A 188 27.83 8.34 2.24
C ALA A 188 28.70 9.60 2.36
N GLY A 189 28.05 10.75 2.50
CA GLY A 189 28.74 12.02 2.49
C GLY A 189 28.13 13.04 3.44
N ASN A 190 28.88 14.13 3.64
CA ASN A 190 28.36 15.37 4.21
C ASN A 190 28.97 16.57 3.52
N ASP A 191 28.22 17.64 3.44
CA ASP A 191 28.67 18.99 3.20
C ASP A 191 28.56 19.83 4.49
N THR A 192 28.59 21.14 4.38
CA THR A 192 28.54 22.03 5.54
C THR A 192 27.21 21.89 6.30
N ASP A 193 26.11 21.77 5.58
CA ASP A 193 24.76 21.95 6.11
C ASP A 193 23.93 20.66 6.09
N SER A 194 24.39 19.61 5.43
CA SER A 194 23.68 18.37 5.28
C SER A 194 24.57 17.13 5.29
N SER A 195 23.99 15.98 5.52
CA SER A 195 24.63 14.67 5.35
C SER A 195 23.68 13.71 4.62
N PHE A 196 24.25 12.66 3.97
CA PHE A 196 23.45 11.71 3.22
C PHE A 196 24.01 10.30 3.24
N ILE A 197 23.13 9.32 2.99
CA ILE A 197 23.47 7.95 2.62
C ILE A 197 22.75 7.61 1.31
N ALA A 198 23.48 7.01 0.38
CA ALA A 198 23.00 6.43 -0.84
C ALA A 198 23.06 4.91 -0.76
N THR A 199 21.91 4.26 -0.93
CA THR A 199 21.78 2.81 -0.94
C THR A 199 21.26 2.32 -2.27
N GLN A 200 21.51 1.04 -2.56
CA GLN A 200 20.92 0.33 -3.68
C GLN A 200 20.45 -1.05 -3.20
N THR A 201 19.36 -1.55 -3.77
CA THR A 201 18.97 -2.94 -3.54
C THR A 201 20.06 -3.88 -4.04
N ILE A 202 20.28 -5.01 -3.36
CA ILE A 202 21.24 -6.02 -3.80
C ILE A 202 20.84 -6.59 -5.17
N GLU A 203 21.79 -7.20 -5.87
CA GLU A 203 21.53 -7.89 -7.12
C GLU A 203 20.51 -9.03 -6.95
N ASN A 204 19.69 -9.25 -7.98
CA ASN A 204 18.74 -10.33 -8.04
C ASN A 204 18.91 -11.14 -9.34
N PRO A 205 18.57 -12.44 -9.35
CA PRO A 205 18.75 -13.29 -10.52
C PRO A 205 17.60 -13.19 -11.53
N PHE A 206 16.59 -12.35 -11.29
CA PHE A 206 15.35 -12.32 -12.05
C PHE A 206 15.31 -11.24 -13.13
N GLY A 207 16.36 -10.41 -13.22
CA GLY A 207 16.44 -9.31 -14.19
C GLY A 207 15.61 -8.08 -13.81
N VAL A 208 15.07 -8.03 -12.59
CA VAL A 208 14.40 -6.83 -12.07
C VAL A 208 15.46 -5.75 -11.80
N PRO A 209 15.25 -4.50 -12.25
CA PRO A 209 16.19 -3.42 -12.00
C PRO A 209 16.43 -3.18 -10.51
N GLN A 210 17.67 -2.86 -10.14
CA GLN A 210 18.01 -2.44 -8.79
C GLN A 210 17.50 -1.02 -8.53
N PHE A 211 16.97 -0.77 -7.35
CA PHE A 211 16.52 0.55 -6.93
C PHE A 211 17.60 1.25 -6.12
N THR A 212 17.93 2.48 -6.48
CA THR A 212 18.78 3.38 -5.67
C THR A 212 17.88 4.31 -4.87
N VAL A 213 18.12 4.43 -3.57
CA VAL A 213 17.44 5.36 -2.66
C VAL A 213 18.51 6.15 -1.91
N VAL A 214 18.39 7.47 -1.94
CA VAL A 214 19.24 8.41 -1.20
C VAL A 214 18.39 9.16 -0.20
N ALA A 215 18.77 9.10 1.07
CA ALA A 215 18.21 9.98 2.09
C ALA A 215 19.28 11.02 2.47
N ARG A 216 18.88 12.29 2.48
CA ARG A 216 19.72 13.44 2.87
C ARG A 216 19.03 14.21 3.98
N GLN A 217 19.75 14.43 5.10
CA GLN A 217 19.25 15.19 6.24
C GLN A 217 19.91 16.55 6.34
N SER A 218 19.14 17.56 6.71
CA SER A 218 19.57 18.91 7.03
C SER A 218 18.83 19.42 8.27
N PHE A 219 19.32 20.48 8.90
CA PHE A 219 18.84 20.88 10.22
C PHE A 219 18.68 22.39 10.34
N VAL A 220 17.71 22.80 11.19
CA VAL A 220 17.55 24.20 11.62
C VAL A 220 17.59 24.24 13.14
N GLY A 221 18.45 25.12 13.69
CA GLY A 221 18.70 25.23 15.14
C GLY A 221 19.79 24.30 15.63
N GLY A 222 20.07 24.38 16.95
CA GLY A 222 21.15 23.62 17.59
C GLY A 222 22.56 24.10 17.21
N GLU A 223 23.54 23.63 17.95
CA GLU A 223 24.97 23.84 17.65
C GLU A 223 25.57 22.51 17.16
N LYS A 224 25.86 22.44 15.85
CA LYS A 224 26.45 21.26 15.22
C LYS A 224 27.94 21.18 15.58
N HIS A 225 28.38 20.08 16.16
CA HIS A 225 29.78 19.89 16.54
C HIS A 225 30.48 18.71 15.88
N GLY A 226 29.74 17.87 15.11
CA GLY A 226 30.37 16.76 14.41
C GLY A 226 29.46 16.01 13.47
N VAL A 227 30.08 15.16 12.66
CA VAL A 227 29.41 14.12 11.85
C VAL A 227 30.18 12.83 12.05
N ASN A 228 29.51 11.80 12.53
CA ASN A 228 30.04 10.45 12.62
C ASN A 228 29.56 9.61 11.43
N ARG A 229 30.43 8.72 10.97
CA ARG A 229 30.10 7.79 9.90
C ARG A 229 30.52 6.38 10.24
N SER A 230 29.65 5.44 10.02
CA SER A 230 29.96 4.01 9.95
C SER A 230 29.76 3.48 8.55
N GLU A 231 29.89 2.19 8.35
CA GLU A 231 29.63 1.55 7.06
C GLU A 231 28.17 1.75 6.58
N LYS A 232 27.22 1.87 7.52
CA LYS A 232 25.77 1.88 7.22
C LYS A 232 25.01 3.04 7.84
N GLU A 233 25.68 3.93 8.55
CA GLU A 233 25.02 5.02 9.26
C GLU A 233 25.79 6.32 9.15
N VAL A 234 25.07 7.42 8.98
CA VAL A 234 25.59 8.79 9.12
C VAL A 234 24.81 9.47 10.22
N THR A 235 25.55 10.06 11.19
CA THR A 235 24.99 10.72 12.35
C THR A 235 25.54 12.15 12.46
N ASP A 236 24.66 13.13 12.47
CA ASP A 236 24.99 14.52 12.78
C ASP A 236 24.79 14.77 14.27
N ASN A 237 25.80 15.34 14.93
CA ASN A 237 25.81 15.55 16.38
C ASN A 237 25.57 17.02 16.71
N PHE A 238 24.58 17.29 17.60
CA PHE A 238 24.21 18.62 18.04
C PHE A 238 24.16 18.73 19.55
N ASP A 239 24.50 19.92 20.04
CA ASP A 239 24.16 20.39 21.39
C ASP A 239 23.01 21.43 21.28
N ILE A 240 22.00 21.29 22.13
CA ILE A 240 20.84 22.18 22.21
C ILE A 240 20.70 22.60 23.67
N GLU A 241 20.79 23.90 23.93
CA GLU A 241 20.56 24.44 25.27
C GLU A 241 19.07 24.85 25.41
N VAL A 242 18.40 24.31 26.40
CA VAL A 242 17.05 24.71 26.80
C VAL A 242 17.19 25.62 28.01
N PRO A 243 16.96 26.94 27.86
CA PRO A 243 17.11 27.86 29.00
C PRO A 243 16.04 27.63 30.07
N ALA A 244 16.34 27.96 31.29
CA ALA A 244 15.40 27.87 32.41
C ALA A 244 14.07 28.59 32.08
N LYS A 245 12.96 27.91 32.29
CA LYS A 245 11.60 28.44 32.06
C LYS A 245 11.35 28.94 30.62
N SER A 246 12.00 28.35 29.64
CA SER A 246 11.92 28.75 28.23
C SER A 246 11.76 27.52 27.34
N SER A 247 11.58 27.77 26.05
CA SER A 247 11.57 26.74 25.00
C SER A 247 12.50 27.11 23.86
N VAL A 248 12.96 26.10 23.13
CA VAL A 248 13.74 26.23 21.91
C VAL A 248 13.19 25.27 20.85
N SER A 249 13.39 25.59 19.59
CA SER A 249 13.01 24.74 18.47
C SER A 249 14.24 24.13 17.83
N PHE A 250 14.09 22.89 17.35
CA PHE A 250 15.05 22.17 16.53
C PHE A 250 14.31 21.44 15.43
N GLU A 251 14.83 21.43 14.22
CA GLU A 251 14.16 20.85 13.06
C GLU A 251 15.12 19.95 12.29
N LYS A 252 14.65 18.77 11.91
CA LYS A 252 15.32 17.82 11.03
C LYS A 252 14.51 17.65 9.75
N ARG A 253 15.06 18.09 8.61
CA ARG A 253 14.50 17.91 7.28
C ARG A 253 15.17 16.75 6.59
N VAL A 254 14.41 15.88 5.95
CA VAL A 254 14.95 14.75 5.19
C VAL A 254 14.39 14.77 3.78
N ILE A 255 15.29 14.78 2.80
CA ILE A 255 14.95 14.62 1.38
C ILE A 255 15.26 13.19 0.96
N VAL A 256 14.28 12.51 0.39
CA VAL A 256 14.41 11.16 -0.16
C VAL A 256 14.29 11.21 -1.67
N THR A 257 15.33 10.79 -2.39
CA THR A 257 15.35 10.72 -3.85
C THR A 257 15.66 9.31 -4.33
N THR A 258 15.14 8.95 -5.51
CA THR A 258 15.24 7.57 -6.00
C THR A 258 15.60 7.47 -7.48
N SER A 259 16.13 6.30 -7.88
CA SER A 259 16.36 5.95 -9.29
C SER A 259 15.06 5.76 -10.09
N ARG A 260 13.89 5.82 -9.48
CA ARG A 260 12.61 5.85 -10.20
C ARG A 260 12.39 7.19 -10.94
N ASP A 261 12.99 8.27 -10.41
CA ASP A 261 12.83 9.63 -10.94
C ASP A 261 14.11 10.19 -11.59
N TYR A 262 15.29 9.64 -11.27
CA TYR A 262 16.58 10.16 -11.70
C TYR A 262 17.50 9.03 -12.16
N ASP A 263 18.15 9.20 -13.32
CA ASP A 263 19.02 8.19 -13.92
C ASP A 263 20.43 8.18 -13.32
N GLY A 264 20.78 7.09 -12.64
CA GLY A 264 22.11 6.86 -12.11
C GLY A 264 22.37 7.56 -10.76
N LEU A 265 23.28 6.98 -9.98
CA LEU A 265 23.60 7.39 -8.61
C LEU A 265 23.91 8.89 -8.47
N ALA A 266 24.74 9.42 -9.37
CA ALA A 266 25.17 10.82 -9.31
C ALA A 266 24.00 11.80 -9.46
N GLN A 267 23.01 11.49 -10.30
CA GLN A 267 21.83 12.32 -10.50
C GLN A 267 20.86 12.21 -9.30
N VAL A 268 20.69 11.01 -8.72
CA VAL A 268 19.87 10.83 -7.51
C VAL A 268 20.45 11.64 -6.35
N ILE A 269 21.78 11.59 -6.12
CA ILE A 269 22.45 12.38 -5.08
C ILE A 269 22.29 13.88 -5.35
N LYS A 270 22.52 14.32 -6.61
CA LYS A 270 22.44 15.73 -6.99
C LYS A 270 21.03 16.30 -6.85
N ALA A 271 20.01 15.52 -7.15
CA ALA A 271 18.62 15.92 -6.95
C ALA A 271 18.33 16.19 -5.47
N GLY A 272 18.78 15.30 -4.57
CA GLY A 272 18.65 15.50 -3.12
C GLY A 272 19.38 16.76 -2.63
N GLU A 273 20.58 17.02 -3.14
CA GLU A 273 21.33 18.25 -2.84
C GLU A 273 20.58 19.51 -3.30
N THR A 274 20.03 19.49 -4.51
CA THR A 274 19.30 20.62 -5.08
C THR A 274 18.03 20.92 -4.30
N LEU A 275 17.22 19.89 -4.01
CA LEU A 275 15.98 20.05 -3.21
C LEU A 275 16.28 20.56 -1.80
N THR A 276 17.36 20.08 -1.17
CA THR A 276 17.80 20.58 0.15
C THR A 276 18.14 22.07 0.09
N ALA A 277 18.84 22.50 -0.95
CA ALA A 277 19.19 23.91 -1.13
C ALA A 277 17.95 24.79 -1.43
N ASP A 278 17.02 24.32 -2.23
CA ASP A 278 15.78 25.02 -2.58
C ASP A 278 14.87 25.24 -1.34
N LEU A 279 14.89 24.32 -0.39
CA LEU A 279 14.12 24.39 0.84
C LEU A 279 14.83 25.12 1.99
N ALA A 280 16.12 25.43 1.86
CA ALA A 280 16.92 25.99 2.96
C ALA A 280 16.40 27.36 3.48
N ALA A 281 15.75 28.17 2.61
CA ALA A 281 15.19 29.47 2.97
C ALA A 281 13.76 29.39 3.54
N GLN A 282 13.10 28.25 3.48
CA GLN A 282 11.74 28.08 3.99
C GLN A 282 11.79 27.86 5.50
N THR A 283 10.85 28.47 6.21
CA THR A 283 10.63 28.21 7.63
C THR A 283 9.80 26.93 7.81
N TYR A 284 9.80 26.35 9.02
CA TYR A 284 8.88 25.28 9.38
C TYR A 284 7.41 25.65 9.09
N ASP A 285 7.02 26.88 9.44
CA ASP A 285 5.65 27.37 9.21
C ASP A 285 5.28 27.42 7.72
N ASP A 286 6.23 27.75 6.84
CA ASP A 286 6.02 27.73 5.39
C ASP A 286 5.77 26.30 4.90
N ILE A 287 6.61 25.34 5.34
CA ILE A 287 6.49 23.92 5.00
C ILE A 287 5.17 23.35 5.52
N TYR A 288 4.87 23.59 6.80
CA TYR A 288 3.65 23.11 7.43
C TYR A 288 2.40 23.68 6.75
N THR A 289 2.39 24.98 6.45
CA THR A 289 1.26 25.64 5.79
C THR A 289 1.00 25.08 4.41
N ALA A 290 2.05 24.89 3.60
CA ALA A 290 1.93 24.30 2.27
C ALA A 290 1.40 22.86 2.35
N HIS A 291 1.92 22.05 3.28
CA HIS A 291 1.46 20.69 3.52
C HIS A 291 -0.01 20.64 3.96
N ALA A 292 -0.39 21.44 4.96
CA ALA A 292 -1.76 21.48 5.48
C ALA A 292 -2.77 21.97 4.42
N GLN A 293 -2.35 22.87 3.52
CA GLN A 293 -3.19 23.33 2.41
C GLN A 293 -3.51 22.20 1.43
N GLU A 294 -2.55 21.33 1.12
CA GLU A 294 -2.81 20.16 0.26
C GLU A 294 -3.79 19.18 0.90
N TRP A 295 -3.69 18.96 2.21
CA TRP A 295 -4.69 18.17 2.94
C TRP A 295 -6.06 18.85 2.96
N ALA A 296 -6.11 20.16 3.17
CA ALA A 296 -7.37 20.90 3.11
C ALA A 296 -8.04 20.77 1.74
N ASN A 297 -7.28 20.85 0.64
CA ASN A 297 -7.78 20.66 -0.73
C ASN A 297 -8.39 19.26 -0.92
N ARG A 298 -7.77 18.22 -0.35
CA ARG A 298 -8.30 16.84 -0.38
C ARG A 298 -9.60 16.74 0.42
N TRP A 299 -9.63 17.27 1.64
CA TRP A 299 -10.80 17.21 2.51
C TRP A 299 -11.98 18.03 2.00
N GLU A 300 -11.76 19.11 1.27
CA GLU A 300 -12.85 19.90 0.66
C GLU A 300 -13.76 19.04 -0.22
N LYS A 301 -13.19 18.03 -0.91
CA LYS A 301 -13.93 17.12 -1.78
C LYS A 301 -14.39 15.83 -1.09
N ALA A 302 -13.64 15.37 -0.11
CA ALA A 302 -13.75 14.03 0.42
C ALA A 302 -14.45 13.92 1.78
N ASP A 303 -14.63 15.04 2.50
CA ASP A 303 -15.14 14.98 3.87
C ASP A 303 -16.59 14.48 3.93
N VAL A 304 -16.77 13.26 4.38
CA VAL A 304 -18.09 12.66 4.67
C VAL A 304 -18.46 13.01 6.10
N GLN A 305 -19.54 13.77 6.30
CA GLN A 305 -19.99 14.22 7.61
C GLN A 305 -21.06 13.30 8.19
N ILE A 306 -20.82 12.82 9.41
CA ILE A 306 -21.74 11.94 10.17
C ILE A 306 -22.13 12.68 11.45
N GLU A 307 -23.42 13.00 11.60
CA GLU A 307 -23.95 13.63 12.80
C GLU A 307 -24.41 12.57 13.81
N GLY A 308 -24.08 12.78 15.09
CA GLY A 308 -24.57 11.96 16.20
C GLY A 308 -23.77 10.69 16.50
N ASP A 309 -22.68 10.41 15.75
CA ASP A 309 -21.75 9.30 16.03
C ASP A 309 -20.31 9.72 15.71
N ASP A 310 -19.61 10.29 16.68
CA ASP A 310 -18.22 10.75 16.52
C ASP A 310 -17.25 9.57 16.27
N ALA A 311 -17.57 8.35 16.75
CA ALA A 311 -16.73 7.19 16.49
C ALA A 311 -16.82 6.73 15.02
N ALA A 312 -18.01 6.77 14.42
CA ALA A 312 -18.20 6.51 13.01
C ALA A 312 -17.54 7.61 12.17
N GLN A 313 -17.66 8.87 12.60
CA GLN A 313 -16.99 10.02 11.94
C GLN A 313 -15.47 9.88 11.96
N GLN A 314 -14.88 9.51 13.11
CA GLN A 314 -13.44 9.20 13.21
C GLN A 314 -13.05 8.07 12.26
N GLY A 315 -13.83 6.99 12.23
CA GLY A 315 -13.55 5.80 11.43
C GLY A 315 -13.56 6.10 9.93
N ILE A 316 -14.53 6.85 9.40
CA ILE A 316 -14.58 7.16 7.96
C ILE A 316 -13.43 8.10 7.56
N ARG A 317 -13.13 9.13 8.35
CA ARG A 317 -12.00 10.03 8.09
C ARG A 317 -10.66 9.31 8.17
N PHE A 318 -10.49 8.40 9.11
CA PHE A 318 -9.28 7.58 9.22
C PHE A 318 -9.07 6.72 7.95
N ASN A 319 -10.12 6.06 7.46
CA ASN A 319 -10.01 5.25 6.24
C ASN A 319 -9.69 6.12 5.02
N LEU A 320 -10.32 7.27 4.85
CA LEU A 320 -10.02 8.20 3.77
C LEU A 320 -8.60 8.77 3.89
N PHE A 321 -8.18 9.14 5.10
CA PHE A 321 -6.82 9.59 5.36
C PHE A 321 -5.77 8.56 4.95
N GLN A 322 -5.95 7.30 5.33
CA GLN A 322 -5.01 6.22 4.99
C GLN A 322 -4.99 5.93 3.47
N LEU A 323 -6.14 5.98 2.80
CA LEU A 323 -6.20 5.86 1.34
C LEU A 323 -5.44 6.99 0.65
N PHE A 324 -5.67 8.23 1.06
CA PHE A 324 -5.03 9.41 0.46
C PHE A 324 -3.55 9.55 0.80
N SER A 325 -3.13 9.04 1.94
CA SER A 325 -1.70 8.91 2.30
C SER A 325 -1.00 7.89 1.40
N THR A 326 -1.71 6.82 1.01
CA THR A 326 -1.16 5.75 0.19
C THR A 326 -1.12 6.11 -1.29
N TYR A 327 -2.19 6.76 -1.80
CA TYR A 327 -2.32 7.10 -3.22
C TYR A 327 -3.27 8.28 -3.42
N TYR A 328 -2.87 9.24 -4.26
CA TYR A 328 -3.72 10.35 -4.66
C TYR A 328 -3.57 10.74 -6.13
N GLY A 329 -3.00 9.84 -6.95
CA GLY A 329 -2.96 9.97 -8.41
C GLY A 329 -1.82 10.83 -8.97
N ASN A 330 -0.81 11.17 -8.16
CA ASN A 330 0.31 12.02 -8.61
C ASN A 330 1.32 11.26 -9.47
N ASP A 331 1.42 9.95 -9.30
CA ASP A 331 2.33 9.08 -10.08
C ASP A 331 1.58 7.85 -10.63
N PRO A 332 1.31 7.81 -11.95
CA PRO A 332 0.62 6.65 -12.56
C PRO A 332 1.45 5.36 -12.57
N ARG A 333 2.74 5.42 -12.18
CA ARG A 333 3.59 4.24 -11.99
C ARG A 333 3.38 3.55 -10.65
N LEU A 334 2.53 4.12 -9.78
CA LEU A 334 2.19 3.61 -8.45
C LEU A 334 0.76 3.09 -8.39
N ASN A 335 0.50 2.29 -7.37
CA ASN A 335 -0.82 1.76 -7.08
C ASN A 335 -1.02 1.61 -5.57
N ILE A 336 -2.19 1.13 -5.15
CA ILE A 336 -2.57 1.00 -3.76
C ILE A 336 -2.30 -0.43 -3.30
N GLY A 337 -1.45 -0.61 -2.29
CA GLY A 337 -1.37 -1.86 -1.56
C GLY A 337 -2.49 -1.95 -0.52
N PRO A 338 -3.04 -3.15 -0.23
CA PRO A 338 -4.20 -3.31 0.67
C PRO A 338 -3.99 -2.77 2.08
N LYS A 339 -2.74 -2.61 2.52
CA LYS A 339 -2.38 -2.10 3.85
C LYS A 339 -1.65 -0.76 3.83
N GLY A 340 -1.52 -0.13 2.66
CA GLY A 340 -0.83 1.14 2.52
C GLY A 340 0.59 1.09 3.10
N PHE A 341 0.97 2.13 3.84
CA PHE A 341 2.28 2.26 4.46
C PHE A 341 2.32 1.82 5.94
N THR A 342 1.43 0.92 6.35
CA THR A 342 1.33 0.47 7.74
C THR A 342 2.23 -0.74 8.09
N GLY A 343 2.92 -1.31 7.12
CA GLY A 343 3.83 -2.44 7.28
C GLY A 343 4.23 -3.11 5.96
N GLU A 344 5.09 -4.13 6.02
CA GLU A 344 5.57 -4.84 4.83
C GLU A 344 4.54 -5.82 4.25
N LYS A 345 3.64 -6.36 5.08
CA LYS A 345 2.60 -7.28 4.61
C LYS A 345 1.64 -6.57 3.68
N TYR A 346 1.55 -7.05 2.44
CA TYR A 346 0.77 -6.46 1.37
C TYR A 346 1.15 -5.00 1.04
N GLY A 347 2.22 -4.47 1.65
CA GLY A 347 2.63 -3.07 1.48
C GLY A 347 3.11 -2.77 0.06
N GLY A 348 2.49 -1.81 -0.61
CA GLY A 348 2.90 -1.32 -1.92
C GLY A 348 2.65 -2.24 -3.11
N ALA A 349 2.36 -3.53 -2.90
CA ALA A 349 2.00 -4.45 -3.97
C ALA A 349 0.57 -4.21 -4.44
N THR A 350 0.35 -4.31 -5.74
CA THR A 350 -0.98 -4.16 -6.34
C THR A 350 -1.77 -5.45 -6.22
N TYR A 351 -3.00 -5.32 -5.76
CA TYR A 351 -4.03 -6.38 -5.72
C TYR A 351 -5.28 -5.93 -6.49
N TRP A 352 -6.24 -6.82 -6.68
CA TRP A 352 -7.53 -6.50 -7.30
C TRP A 352 -8.44 -5.63 -6.42
N ASP A 353 -8.09 -5.46 -5.15
CA ASP A 353 -8.74 -4.56 -4.20
C ASP A 353 -8.81 -3.13 -4.72
N THR A 354 -7.81 -2.70 -5.46
CA THR A 354 -7.78 -1.36 -6.07
C THR A 354 -8.99 -1.15 -6.98
N GLU A 355 -9.23 -2.04 -7.91
CA GLU A 355 -10.31 -1.93 -8.89
C GLU A 355 -11.68 -2.25 -8.30
N ALA A 356 -11.74 -3.25 -7.41
CA ALA A 356 -13.00 -3.71 -6.84
C ALA A 356 -13.55 -2.75 -5.78
N PHE A 357 -12.67 -2.14 -4.96
CA PHE A 357 -13.08 -1.40 -3.76
C PHE A 357 -12.56 0.03 -3.71
N ALA A 358 -11.28 0.29 -4.01
CA ALA A 358 -10.70 1.61 -3.88
C ALA A 358 -11.17 2.57 -4.99
N ILE A 359 -11.18 2.17 -6.24
CA ILE A 359 -11.66 3.00 -7.37
C ILE A 359 -13.09 3.52 -7.15
N PRO A 360 -14.08 2.70 -6.74
CA PRO A 360 -15.41 3.23 -6.42
C PRO A 360 -15.41 4.32 -5.34
N VAL A 361 -14.52 4.23 -4.35
CA VAL A 361 -14.38 5.28 -3.33
C VAL A 361 -13.79 6.54 -3.95
N TYR A 362 -12.68 6.45 -4.69
CA TYR A 362 -12.08 7.64 -5.33
C TYR A 362 -13.02 8.34 -6.30
N LEU A 363 -13.80 7.59 -7.07
CA LEU A 363 -14.81 8.17 -7.98
C LEU A 363 -15.90 8.95 -7.21
N GLY A 364 -16.14 8.60 -5.96
CA GLY A 364 -17.10 9.30 -5.09
C GLY A 364 -16.55 10.52 -4.36
N VAL A 365 -15.23 10.56 -4.06
CA VAL A 365 -14.65 11.51 -3.10
C VAL A 365 -13.37 12.20 -3.57
N ALA A 366 -12.92 11.97 -4.81
CA ALA A 366 -11.71 12.58 -5.37
C ALA A 366 -11.93 13.06 -6.81
N ASP A 367 -10.91 13.71 -7.38
CA ASP A 367 -10.95 14.04 -8.80
C ASP A 367 -10.89 12.78 -9.68
N PRO A 368 -11.63 12.73 -10.80
CA PRO A 368 -11.56 11.62 -11.75
C PRO A 368 -10.14 11.31 -12.23
N SER A 369 -9.23 12.28 -12.23
CA SER A 369 -7.81 12.10 -12.58
C SER A 369 -7.10 11.07 -11.70
N VAL A 370 -7.48 10.93 -10.43
CA VAL A 370 -6.93 9.91 -9.53
C VAL A 370 -7.23 8.50 -10.04
N THR A 371 -8.50 8.25 -10.38
CA THR A 371 -8.90 6.97 -11.00
C THR A 371 -8.26 6.79 -12.36
N ARG A 372 -8.14 7.86 -13.15
CA ARG A 372 -7.49 7.83 -14.47
C ARG A 372 -6.04 7.36 -14.39
N SER A 373 -5.28 7.82 -13.38
CA SER A 373 -3.92 7.37 -13.11
C SER A 373 -3.86 5.88 -12.75
N LEU A 374 -4.81 5.36 -11.97
CA LEU A 374 -4.91 3.93 -11.65
C LEU A 374 -5.22 3.07 -12.89
N LEU A 375 -6.06 3.58 -13.80
CA LEU A 375 -6.32 2.90 -15.08
C LEU A 375 -5.09 2.91 -15.97
N GLN A 376 -4.31 4.03 -15.99
CA GLN A 376 -3.05 4.12 -16.72
C GLN A 376 -2.03 3.09 -16.21
N TYR A 377 -1.90 2.92 -14.90
CA TYR A 377 -1.05 1.90 -14.30
C TYR A 377 -1.33 0.50 -14.87
N ARG A 378 -2.60 0.14 -15.07
CA ARG A 378 -2.96 -1.15 -15.66
C ARG A 378 -2.63 -1.24 -17.15
N PHE A 379 -2.78 -0.16 -17.89
CA PHE A 379 -2.37 -0.12 -19.29
C PHE A 379 -0.86 -0.29 -19.43
N ASP A 380 -0.08 0.41 -18.60
CA ASP A 380 1.39 0.34 -18.62
C ASP A 380 1.93 -1.06 -18.28
N GLN A 381 1.11 -1.89 -17.62
CA GLN A 381 1.43 -3.28 -17.26
C GLN A 381 0.85 -4.33 -18.23
N LEU A 382 0.30 -3.92 -19.36
CA LEU A 382 -0.37 -4.84 -20.30
C LEU A 382 0.58 -5.94 -20.83
N ASP A 383 1.85 -5.62 -21.09
CA ASP A 383 2.86 -6.60 -21.52
C ASP A 383 3.09 -7.68 -20.46
N GLY A 384 3.11 -7.31 -19.19
CA GLY A 384 3.15 -8.26 -18.07
C GLY A 384 1.92 -9.17 -18.03
N ALA A 385 0.74 -8.62 -18.28
CA ALA A 385 -0.49 -9.40 -18.34
C ALA A 385 -0.50 -10.40 -19.51
N PHE A 386 0.07 -10.04 -20.67
CA PHE A 386 0.28 -10.98 -21.78
C PHE A 386 1.26 -12.10 -21.39
N HIS A 387 2.35 -11.75 -20.72
CA HIS A 387 3.31 -12.73 -20.21
C HIS A 387 2.62 -13.73 -19.28
N ASN A 388 1.87 -13.26 -18.29
CA ASN A 388 1.18 -14.12 -17.32
C ASN A 388 0.17 -15.08 -17.97
N ALA A 389 -0.60 -14.61 -18.95
CA ALA A 389 -1.51 -15.47 -19.72
C ALA A 389 -0.75 -16.55 -20.49
N LYS A 390 0.33 -16.18 -21.19
CA LYS A 390 1.17 -17.07 -21.97
C LYS A 390 1.82 -18.17 -21.12
N GLU A 391 2.29 -17.83 -19.90
CA GLU A 391 2.87 -18.81 -18.96
C GLU A 391 1.86 -19.88 -18.54
N GLN A 392 0.55 -19.58 -18.60
CA GLN A 392 -0.52 -20.54 -18.37
C GLN A 392 -1.03 -21.20 -19.66
N GLY A 393 -0.43 -20.90 -20.82
CA GLY A 393 -0.83 -21.42 -22.13
C GLY A 393 -2.11 -20.80 -22.66
N LEU A 394 -2.46 -19.59 -22.22
CA LEU A 394 -3.68 -18.87 -22.59
C LEU A 394 -3.37 -17.65 -23.43
N LYS A 395 -4.37 -17.17 -24.18
CA LYS A 395 -4.33 -15.96 -25.00
C LYS A 395 -4.82 -14.75 -24.22
N GLY A 396 -4.59 -13.57 -24.80
CA GLY A 396 -5.04 -12.31 -24.22
C GLY A 396 -4.23 -11.88 -23.00
N ALA A 397 -4.82 -11.11 -22.11
CA ALA A 397 -4.17 -10.53 -20.95
C ALA A 397 -4.74 -11.12 -19.66
N LEU A 398 -3.85 -11.65 -18.79
CA LEU A 398 -4.16 -12.06 -17.43
C LEU A 398 -3.37 -11.20 -16.45
N TYR A 399 -4.01 -10.23 -15.87
CA TYR A 399 -3.39 -9.41 -14.83
C TYR A 399 -3.07 -10.24 -13.59
N PRO A 400 -1.94 -9.96 -12.92
CA PRO A 400 -1.47 -10.78 -11.81
C PRO A 400 -2.38 -10.66 -10.58
N MET A 401 -2.30 -11.64 -9.69
CA MET A 401 -2.92 -11.55 -8.36
C MET A 401 -2.23 -10.48 -7.53
N VAL A 402 -0.89 -10.51 -7.52
CA VAL A 402 -0.02 -9.57 -6.83
C VAL A 402 1.10 -9.11 -7.76
N THR A 403 1.37 -7.82 -7.78
CA THR A 403 2.46 -7.31 -8.62
C THR A 403 3.01 -5.97 -8.15
N PHE A 404 4.24 -5.69 -8.62
CA PHE A 404 4.85 -4.37 -8.61
C PHE A 404 5.14 -3.85 -10.03
N ASP A 405 5.31 -4.75 -11.00
CA ASP A 405 5.77 -4.46 -12.36
C ASP A 405 4.90 -5.08 -13.48
N GLY A 406 3.75 -5.66 -13.14
CA GLY A 406 2.85 -6.33 -14.07
C GLY A 406 3.07 -7.83 -14.20
N ILE A 407 4.20 -8.35 -13.71
CA ILE A 407 4.47 -9.79 -13.65
C ILE A 407 3.87 -10.35 -12.35
N GLU A 408 3.34 -11.57 -12.41
CA GLU A 408 2.84 -12.26 -11.22
C GLU A 408 3.97 -12.47 -10.21
N SER A 409 3.82 -11.90 -9.04
CA SER A 409 4.85 -11.92 -7.98
C SER A 409 4.30 -12.31 -6.60
N HIS A 410 3.14 -12.97 -6.57
CA HIS A 410 2.63 -13.55 -5.33
C HIS A 410 3.52 -14.70 -4.86
N ASN A 411 3.31 -15.18 -3.64
CA ASN A 411 3.96 -16.41 -3.17
C ASN A 411 3.43 -17.64 -3.93
N GLU A 412 3.94 -18.83 -3.59
CA GLU A 412 3.68 -20.08 -4.31
C GLU A 412 2.31 -20.71 -4.01
N TRP A 413 1.30 -19.94 -3.77
CA TRP A 413 -0.02 -20.49 -3.48
C TRP A 413 -0.86 -20.67 -4.75
N GLU A 414 -1.57 -21.79 -4.86
CA GLU A 414 -2.41 -22.13 -6.01
C GLU A 414 -3.47 -21.09 -6.32
N ILE A 415 -3.93 -20.35 -5.33
CA ILE A 415 -4.89 -19.25 -5.49
C ILE A 415 -4.44 -18.22 -6.55
N THR A 416 -3.15 -18.09 -6.78
CA THR A 416 -2.57 -17.19 -7.78
C THR A 416 -3.15 -17.41 -9.18
N PHE A 417 -3.38 -18.65 -9.58
CA PHE A 417 -3.97 -18.96 -10.88
C PHE A 417 -5.39 -19.53 -10.83
N GLU A 418 -5.97 -19.64 -9.65
CA GLU A 418 -7.37 -20.01 -9.45
C GLU A 418 -8.29 -18.77 -9.34
N GLU A 419 -7.84 -17.68 -8.71
CA GLU A 419 -8.60 -16.42 -8.55
C GLU A 419 -8.56 -15.53 -9.78
N ILE A 420 -8.88 -16.08 -10.92
CA ILE A 420 -8.83 -15.35 -12.20
C ILE A 420 -9.94 -14.31 -12.38
N HIS A 421 -10.93 -14.30 -11.51
CA HIS A 421 -11.99 -13.27 -11.49
C HIS A 421 -11.44 -11.85 -11.27
N ARG A 422 -10.26 -11.72 -10.64
CA ARG A 422 -9.52 -10.45 -10.50
C ARG A 422 -9.32 -9.73 -11.84
N ASN A 423 -9.17 -10.49 -12.92
CA ASN A 423 -8.99 -9.96 -14.27
C ASN A 423 -10.20 -9.13 -14.74
N SER A 424 -11.39 -9.54 -14.37
CA SER A 424 -12.64 -8.84 -14.73
C SER A 424 -12.84 -7.54 -13.95
N THR A 425 -12.22 -7.38 -12.77
CA THR A 425 -12.39 -6.14 -11.98
C THR A 425 -11.73 -4.94 -12.64
N ILE A 426 -10.71 -5.18 -13.46
CA ILE A 426 -10.07 -4.11 -14.24
C ILE A 426 -11.01 -3.59 -15.32
N ALA A 427 -11.71 -4.49 -16.02
CA ALA A 427 -12.79 -4.10 -16.94
C ALA A 427 -13.92 -3.36 -16.20
N TYR A 428 -14.25 -3.80 -14.98
CA TYR A 428 -15.24 -3.14 -14.13
C TYR A 428 -14.80 -1.74 -13.68
N ALA A 429 -13.51 -1.53 -13.43
CA ALA A 429 -12.97 -0.20 -13.15
C ALA A 429 -13.11 0.76 -14.35
N ILE A 430 -12.85 0.27 -15.58
CA ILE A 430 -13.08 1.03 -16.82
C ILE A 430 -14.56 1.40 -16.94
N TYR A 431 -15.46 0.43 -16.73
CA TYR A 431 -16.90 0.64 -16.72
C TYR A 431 -17.33 1.71 -15.70
N ASN A 432 -16.87 1.61 -14.45
CA ASN A 432 -17.21 2.57 -13.40
C ASN A 432 -16.71 3.98 -13.74
N TYR A 433 -15.47 4.10 -14.19
CA TYR A 433 -14.91 5.39 -14.61
C TYR A 433 -15.76 6.03 -15.70
N THR A 434 -16.00 5.30 -16.79
CA THR A 434 -16.75 5.78 -17.94
C THR A 434 -18.17 6.21 -17.56
N ASN A 435 -18.89 5.39 -16.77
CA ASN A 435 -20.29 5.68 -16.42
C ASN A 435 -20.44 6.80 -15.39
N ILE A 436 -19.54 6.88 -14.41
CA ILE A 436 -19.63 7.90 -13.33
C ILE A 436 -19.16 9.26 -13.84
N THR A 437 -18.11 9.29 -14.64
CA THR A 437 -17.54 10.56 -15.14
C THR A 437 -18.17 11.03 -16.46
N GLY A 438 -18.73 10.12 -17.24
CA GLY A 438 -19.14 10.37 -18.62
C GLY A 438 -17.98 10.54 -19.60
N ASP A 439 -16.73 10.29 -19.16
CA ASP A 439 -15.54 10.36 -19.99
C ASP A 439 -15.26 9.01 -20.67
N HIS A 440 -15.59 8.93 -21.96
CA HIS A 440 -15.35 7.76 -22.80
C HIS A 440 -13.93 7.71 -23.39
N SER A 441 -13.14 8.77 -23.28
CA SER A 441 -11.84 8.88 -23.95
C SER A 441 -10.88 7.76 -23.59
N TRP A 442 -10.99 7.20 -22.38
CA TRP A 442 -10.18 6.07 -21.95
C TRP A 442 -10.65 4.77 -22.61
N LEU A 443 -11.93 4.49 -22.57
CA LEU A 443 -12.52 3.30 -23.19
C LEU A 443 -12.27 3.29 -24.70
N ASP A 444 -12.35 4.45 -25.34
CA ASP A 444 -12.16 4.60 -26.79
C ASP A 444 -10.69 4.54 -27.22
N GLY A 445 -9.75 4.74 -26.28
CA GLY A 445 -8.29 4.76 -26.47
C GLY A 445 -7.59 3.56 -25.81
N ASP A 446 -6.60 3.86 -24.97
CA ASP A 446 -5.73 2.85 -24.34
C ASP A 446 -6.52 1.82 -23.51
N GLY A 447 -7.64 2.21 -22.92
CA GLY A 447 -8.53 1.31 -22.20
C GLY A 447 -9.14 0.20 -23.06
N ALA A 448 -9.30 0.46 -24.37
CA ALA A 448 -9.72 -0.59 -25.31
C ALA A 448 -8.68 -1.73 -25.36
N GLN A 449 -7.37 -1.41 -25.37
CA GLN A 449 -6.33 -2.44 -25.36
C GLN A 449 -6.42 -3.31 -24.10
N VAL A 450 -6.70 -2.72 -22.96
CA VAL A 450 -6.90 -3.45 -21.71
C VAL A 450 -8.14 -4.33 -21.76
N LEU A 451 -9.31 -3.73 -22.04
CA LEU A 451 -10.60 -4.40 -22.02
C LEU A 451 -10.67 -5.58 -22.99
N TYR A 452 -10.29 -5.35 -24.26
CA TYR A 452 -10.44 -6.37 -25.31
C TYR A 452 -9.40 -7.51 -25.17
N ASN A 453 -8.24 -7.26 -24.58
CA ASN A 453 -7.30 -8.35 -24.29
C ASN A 453 -7.71 -9.14 -23.04
N ILE A 454 -8.38 -8.54 -22.07
CA ILE A 454 -9.06 -9.28 -20.99
C ILE A 454 -10.19 -10.14 -21.58
N ALA A 455 -10.97 -9.62 -22.52
CA ALA A 455 -12.02 -10.40 -23.20
C ALA A 455 -11.44 -11.61 -23.97
N ARG A 456 -10.30 -11.43 -24.68
CA ARG A 456 -9.58 -12.54 -25.31
C ARG A 456 -9.15 -13.62 -24.33
N PHE A 457 -8.66 -13.22 -23.14
CA PHE A 457 -8.33 -14.17 -22.09
C PHE A 457 -9.55 -15.00 -21.70
N TRP A 458 -10.69 -14.37 -21.43
CA TRP A 458 -11.90 -15.09 -21.05
C TRP A 458 -12.40 -16.00 -22.16
N ALA A 459 -12.39 -15.55 -23.41
CA ALA A 459 -12.81 -16.35 -24.55
C ALA A 459 -11.95 -17.61 -24.79
N ASP A 460 -10.68 -17.57 -24.40
CA ASP A 460 -9.75 -18.71 -24.48
C ASP A 460 -9.80 -19.58 -23.21
N ARG A 461 -10.10 -18.98 -22.04
CA ARG A 461 -10.13 -19.69 -20.75
C ARG A 461 -11.36 -20.57 -20.55
N VAL A 462 -12.48 -20.25 -21.15
CA VAL A 462 -13.70 -21.05 -21.05
C VAL A 462 -13.54 -22.39 -21.78
N HIS A 463 -14.20 -23.42 -21.27
CA HIS A 463 -14.23 -24.74 -21.84
C HIS A 463 -15.64 -25.09 -22.37
N TYR A 464 -15.77 -25.47 -23.64
CA TYR A 464 -17.03 -25.94 -24.18
C TYR A 464 -17.29 -27.40 -23.80
N SER A 465 -18.37 -27.62 -23.06
CA SER A 465 -18.87 -28.95 -22.73
C SER A 465 -19.91 -29.42 -23.75
N ALA A 466 -19.51 -30.26 -24.67
CA ALA A 466 -20.42 -30.83 -25.66
C ALA A 466 -21.59 -31.61 -25.03
N ARG A 467 -21.37 -32.18 -23.84
CA ARG A 467 -22.42 -32.92 -23.10
C ARG A 467 -23.55 -32.01 -22.63
N ASN A 468 -23.20 -30.78 -22.24
CA ASN A 468 -24.14 -29.83 -21.65
C ASN A 468 -24.54 -28.71 -22.63
N ASP A 469 -23.92 -28.63 -23.80
CA ASP A 469 -24.03 -27.49 -24.76
C ASP A 469 -23.83 -26.14 -24.05
N LYS A 470 -22.78 -26.06 -23.18
CA LYS A 470 -22.47 -24.87 -22.38
C LYS A 470 -20.97 -24.63 -22.35
N TYR A 471 -20.58 -23.35 -22.19
CA TYR A 471 -19.24 -22.95 -21.81
C TYR A 471 -19.10 -22.95 -20.28
N MET A 472 -18.04 -23.55 -19.78
CA MET A 472 -17.78 -23.78 -18.36
C MET A 472 -16.39 -23.27 -17.98
N ILE A 473 -16.18 -22.96 -16.70
CA ILE A 473 -14.89 -22.63 -16.14
C ILE A 473 -14.64 -23.57 -14.97
N HIS A 474 -13.52 -24.30 -15.03
CA HIS A 474 -13.15 -25.34 -14.07
C HIS A 474 -11.89 -24.93 -13.28
N GLY A 475 -11.75 -25.44 -12.04
CA GLY A 475 -10.57 -25.28 -11.21
C GLY A 475 -10.31 -23.81 -10.87
N VAL A 476 -11.27 -23.16 -10.22
CA VAL A 476 -11.16 -21.75 -9.83
C VAL A 476 -11.51 -21.56 -8.36
N THR A 477 -11.02 -20.48 -7.79
CA THR A 477 -11.43 -19.95 -6.49
C THR A 477 -12.16 -18.63 -6.75
N GLY A 478 -13.37 -18.49 -6.22
CA GLY A 478 -14.13 -17.24 -6.27
C GLY A 478 -13.72 -16.28 -5.14
N PRO A 479 -14.44 -15.16 -4.96
CA PRO A 479 -14.16 -14.21 -3.88
C PRO A 479 -14.31 -14.79 -2.47
N ASN A 480 -15.01 -15.90 -2.33
CA ASN A 480 -15.02 -16.70 -1.11
C ASN A 480 -13.87 -17.71 -1.14
N GLU A 481 -12.76 -17.37 -0.56
CA GLU A 481 -11.52 -18.17 -0.55
C GLU A 481 -11.61 -19.49 0.25
N TYR A 482 -12.73 -19.77 0.90
CA TYR A 482 -13.02 -21.09 1.47
C TYR A 482 -13.37 -22.13 0.41
N GLU A 483 -13.67 -21.71 -0.81
CA GLU A 483 -14.12 -22.55 -1.92
C GLU A 483 -13.05 -22.65 -3.00
N ASN A 484 -11.92 -23.30 -2.69
CA ASN A 484 -10.79 -23.42 -3.59
C ASN A 484 -11.01 -24.55 -4.63
N ASN A 485 -10.45 -24.36 -5.81
CA ASN A 485 -10.41 -25.36 -6.90
C ASN A 485 -11.79 -25.95 -7.24
N VAL A 486 -12.81 -25.10 -7.31
CA VAL A 486 -14.17 -25.47 -7.64
C VAL A 486 -14.46 -25.33 -9.13
N ASN A 487 -15.54 -25.95 -9.60
CA ASN A 487 -16.00 -25.81 -10.97
C ASN A 487 -17.22 -24.87 -11.02
N ASN A 488 -17.25 -24.04 -12.07
CA ASN A 488 -18.34 -23.14 -12.36
C ASN A 488 -18.71 -22.26 -11.16
N ASN A 489 -17.71 -21.56 -10.61
CA ASN A 489 -18.01 -20.52 -9.64
C ASN A 489 -18.89 -19.45 -10.30
N PHE A 490 -20.05 -19.15 -9.70
CA PHE A 490 -21.04 -18.25 -10.27
C PHE A 490 -20.45 -16.87 -10.57
N TYR A 491 -19.74 -16.29 -9.61
CA TYR A 491 -19.15 -14.95 -9.78
C TYR A 491 -18.13 -14.94 -10.93
N THR A 492 -17.23 -15.91 -10.97
CA THR A 492 -16.22 -16.02 -12.04
C THR A 492 -16.88 -16.16 -13.41
N ASN A 493 -17.88 -17.05 -13.55
CA ASN A 493 -18.58 -17.27 -14.82
C ASN A 493 -19.40 -16.04 -15.22
N TRP A 494 -20.09 -15.40 -14.26
CA TRP A 494 -20.84 -14.17 -14.50
C TRP A 494 -19.94 -13.04 -14.98
N MET A 495 -18.80 -12.82 -14.32
CA MET A 495 -17.87 -11.76 -14.69
C MET A 495 -17.21 -12.01 -16.05
N ALA A 496 -16.89 -13.26 -16.39
CA ALA A 496 -16.42 -13.61 -17.73
C ALA A 496 -17.49 -13.28 -18.81
N LYS A 497 -18.75 -13.68 -18.56
CA LYS A 497 -19.89 -13.32 -19.42
C LYS A 497 -20.01 -11.80 -19.58
N TRP A 498 -20.00 -11.08 -18.47
CA TRP A 498 -20.18 -9.64 -18.44
C TRP A 498 -19.06 -8.90 -19.21
N VAL A 499 -17.82 -9.28 -19.05
CA VAL A 499 -16.69 -8.67 -19.78
C VAL A 499 -16.86 -8.86 -21.29
N LEU A 500 -17.18 -10.08 -21.73
CA LEU A 500 -17.39 -10.37 -23.15
C LEU A 500 -18.56 -9.57 -23.71
N GLN A 501 -19.67 -9.52 -22.98
CA GLN A 501 -20.86 -8.77 -23.37
C GLN A 501 -20.56 -7.26 -23.45
N TYR A 502 -19.95 -6.68 -22.42
CA TYR A 502 -19.57 -5.27 -22.37
C TYR A 502 -18.62 -4.90 -23.53
N SER A 503 -17.65 -5.78 -23.83
CA SER A 503 -16.76 -5.57 -24.98
C SER A 503 -17.50 -5.58 -26.32
N LEU A 504 -18.48 -6.49 -26.51
CA LEU A 504 -19.30 -6.53 -27.73
C LEU A 504 -20.18 -5.30 -27.88
N GLU A 505 -20.79 -4.84 -26.78
CA GLU A 505 -21.69 -3.67 -26.77
C GLU A 505 -20.95 -2.36 -27.16
N HIS A 506 -19.67 -2.24 -26.82
CA HIS A 506 -18.89 -1.03 -27.06
C HIS A 506 -17.91 -1.12 -28.25
N TYR A 507 -17.87 -2.25 -28.97
CA TYR A 507 -16.90 -2.43 -30.05
C TYR A 507 -17.00 -1.37 -31.16
N ASP A 508 -18.20 -0.93 -31.49
CA ASP A 508 -18.41 0.06 -32.53
C ASP A 508 -17.98 1.48 -32.11
N GLU A 509 -17.90 1.74 -30.81
CA GLU A 509 -17.57 3.05 -30.22
C GLU A 509 -16.07 3.33 -30.19
N ILE A 510 -15.20 2.29 -30.09
CA ILE A 510 -13.75 2.50 -30.03
C ILE A 510 -13.20 3.08 -31.34
N ASN A 511 -12.16 3.91 -31.20
CA ASN A 511 -11.59 4.60 -32.36
C ASN A 511 -10.92 3.64 -33.36
N ALA A 512 -10.75 4.09 -34.60
CA ALA A 512 -10.27 3.26 -35.69
C ALA A 512 -8.81 2.79 -35.49
N ASP A 513 -7.98 3.59 -34.84
CA ASP A 513 -6.58 3.25 -34.59
C ASP A 513 -6.48 2.11 -33.58
N GLU A 514 -7.30 2.14 -32.52
CA GLU A 514 -7.35 1.06 -31.53
C GLU A 514 -7.97 -0.22 -32.12
N LYS A 515 -9.00 -0.13 -32.95
CA LYS A 515 -9.53 -1.28 -33.73
C LYS A 515 -8.43 -1.91 -34.59
N ALA A 516 -7.63 -1.09 -35.26
CA ALA A 516 -6.53 -1.59 -36.09
C ALA A 516 -5.45 -2.29 -35.26
N LYS A 517 -5.08 -1.75 -34.08
CA LYS A 517 -4.13 -2.39 -33.15
C LYS A 517 -4.66 -3.71 -32.59
N LEU A 518 -5.93 -3.73 -32.18
CA LEU A 518 -6.61 -4.93 -31.67
C LEU A 518 -6.74 -6.01 -32.74
N ALA A 519 -6.98 -5.64 -34.00
CA ALA A 519 -7.13 -6.53 -35.15
C ALA A 519 -8.11 -7.70 -34.85
N LEU A 520 -9.22 -7.41 -34.17
CA LEU A 520 -10.25 -8.41 -33.90
C LEU A 520 -10.94 -8.87 -35.18
N THR A 521 -11.17 -10.16 -35.31
CA THR A 521 -11.86 -10.73 -36.47
C THR A 521 -13.36 -10.93 -36.17
N ASP A 522 -14.17 -11.00 -37.25
CA ASP A 522 -15.58 -11.31 -37.11
C ASP A 522 -15.84 -12.68 -36.45
N GLU A 523 -14.92 -13.64 -36.65
CA GLU A 523 -14.97 -14.95 -36.02
C GLU A 523 -14.71 -14.86 -34.51
N GLU A 524 -13.79 -14.00 -34.05
CA GLU A 524 -13.56 -13.76 -32.61
C GLU A 524 -14.82 -13.14 -31.98
N LEU A 525 -15.40 -12.11 -32.59
CA LEU A 525 -16.59 -11.45 -32.08
C LEU A 525 -17.82 -12.39 -32.06
N ALA A 526 -18.01 -13.19 -33.11
CA ALA A 526 -19.06 -14.21 -33.14
C ALA A 526 -18.85 -15.29 -32.06
N LYS A 527 -17.61 -15.67 -31.80
CA LYS A 527 -17.27 -16.59 -30.73
C LYS A 527 -17.59 -16.03 -29.36
N TRP A 528 -17.28 -14.76 -29.11
CA TRP A 528 -17.62 -14.09 -27.85
C TRP A 528 -19.13 -14.05 -27.63
N GLN A 529 -19.89 -13.75 -28.66
CA GLN A 529 -21.36 -13.78 -28.58
C GLN A 529 -21.89 -15.20 -28.25
N GLU A 530 -21.34 -16.24 -28.89
CA GLU A 530 -21.70 -17.63 -28.57
C GLU A 530 -21.43 -17.97 -27.11
N ILE A 531 -20.28 -17.51 -26.56
CA ILE A 531 -19.93 -17.73 -25.15
C ILE A 531 -20.92 -17.00 -24.24
N VAL A 532 -21.23 -15.73 -24.51
CA VAL A 532 -22.21 -14.94 -23.75
C VAL A 532 -23.56 -15.65 -23.68
N ASP A 533 -24.01 -16.23 -24.79
CA ASP A 533 -25.31 -16.90 -24.87
C ASP A 533 -25.32 -18.26 -24.14
N LYS A 534 -24.19 -18.95 -24.11
CA LYS A 534 -24.11 -20.34 -23.65
C LYS A 534 -23.29 -20.56 -22.35
N ILE A 535 -22.72 -19.52 -21.74
CA ILE A 535 -21.96 -19.73 -20.51
C ILE A 535 -22.86 -20.28 -19.40
N TYR A 536 -22.33 -21.26 -18.67
CA TYR A 536 -23.08 -21.90 -17.61
C TYR A 536 -23.04 -21.06 -16.33
N LEU A 537 -24.23 -20.79 -15.78
CA LEU A 537 -24.40 -20.15 -14.48
C LEU A 537 -25.11 -21.16 -13.56
N PRO A 538 -24.51 -21.56 -12.44
CA PRO A 538 -25.12 -22.50 -11.50
C PRO A 538 -26.36 -21.88 -10.83
N GLU A 539 -27.51 -22.53 -10.98
CA GLU A 539 -28.79 -22.11 -10.42
C GLU A 539 -29.53 -23.34 -9.88
N ALA A 540 -30.35 -23.15 -8.87
CA ALA A 540 -31.18 -24.22 -8.31
C ALA A 540 -32.49 -23.69 -7.72
N ASP A 541 -33.49 -24.57 -7.74
CA ASP A 541 -34.73 -24.38 -6.98
C ASP A 541 -34.60 -25.06 -5.63
N VAL A 542 -34.72 -24.30 -4.55
CA VAL A 542 -34.60 -24.82 -3.17
C VAL A 542 -35.89 -24.58 -2.39
N GLU A 543 -36.27 -25.57 -1.57
CA GLU A 543 -37.34 -25.40 -0.59
C GLU A 543 -36.85 -24.61 0.62
N THR A 544 -37.58 -23.59 1.01
CA THR A 544 -37.29 -22.74 2.16
C THR A 544 -38.48 -22.70 3.12
N LYS A 545 -38.29 -22.20 4.33
CA LYS A 545 -39.39 -21.97 5.29
C LYS A 545 -40.52 -21.09 4.74
N THR A 546 -40.24 -20.30 3.72
CA THR A 546 -41.18 -19.37 3.07
C THR A 546 -41.66 -19.87 1.70
N GLY A 547 -41.38 -21.14 1.33
CA GLY A 547 -41.73 -21.76 0.06
C GLY A 547 -40.55 -21.95 -0.90
N LYS A 548 -40.82 -22.42 -2.08
CA LYS A 548 -39.84 -22.67 -3.13
C LYS A 548 -39.23 -21.36 -3.62
N LYS A 549 -37.89 -21.29 -3.71
CA LYS A 549 -37.15 -20.15 -4.24
C LYS A 549 -36.15 -20.63 -5.28
N HIS A 550 -36.02 -19.84 -6.35
CA HIS A 550 -34.93 -19.93 -7.31
C HIS A 550 -33.76 -19.14 -6.80
N ILE A 551 -32.56 -19.74 -6.76
CA ILE A 551 -31.33 -19.12 -6.25
C ILE A 551 -30.17 -19.32 -7.22
N PHE A 552 -29.23 -18.37 -7.21
CA PHE A 552 -27.91 -18.56 -7.76
C PHE A 552 -27.08 -19.39 -6.77
N VAL A 553 -26.33 -20.35 -7.28
CA VAL A 553 -25.53 -21.27 -6.48
C VAL A 553 -24.05 -20.91 -6.63
N GLN A 554 -23.31 -20.86 -5.54
CA GLN A 554 -21.94 -20.38 -5.54
C GLN A 554 -21.01 -21.17 -6.49
N HIS A 555 -21.17 -22.50 -6.57
CA HIS A 555 -20.52 -23.39 -7.53
C HIS A 555 -21.24 -24.75 -7.64
N ASP A 556 -20.84 -25.60 -8.55
CA ASP A 556 -21.56 -26.84 -8.89
C ASP A 556 -21.94 -27.73 -7.70
N THR A 557 -21.06 -27.84 -6.71
CA THR A 557 -21.25 -28.76 -5.55
C THR A 557 -21.57 -28.05 -4.25
N PHE A 558 -21.88 -26.74 -4.28
CA PHE A 558 -22.10 -25.95 -3.06
C PHE A 558 -23.27 -26.47 -2.22
N LEU A 559 -24.35 -26.94 -2.85
CA LEU A 559 -25.52 -27.45 -2.14
C LEU A 559 -25.36 -28.87 -1.60
N ASP A 560 -24.25 -29.54 -1.91
CA ASP A 560 -23.93 -30.90 -1.43
C ASP A 560 -23.07 -30.87 -0.14
N LYS A 561 -22.83 -29.67 0.41
CA LYS A 561 -21.99 -29.49 1.61
C LYS A 561 -22.68 -29.99 2.89
N ASP A 562 -21.86 -30.49 3.81
CA ASP A 562 -22.27 -30.84 5.17
C ASP A 562 -22.23 -29.58 6.06
N LEU A 563 -23.33 -28.84 6.09
CA LEU A 563 -23.43 -27.57 6.82
C LEU A 563 -23.58 -27.80 8.33
N THR A 564 -22.47 -27.96 9.02
CA THR A 564 -22.44 -28.05 10.48
C THR A 564 -22.43 -26.63 11.11
N PRO A 565 -23.40 -26.28 11.96
CA PRO A 565 -23.36 -25.00 12.67
C PRO A 565 -22.08 -24.84 13.48
N ILE A 566 -21.47 -23.65 13.47
CA ILE A 566 -20.21 -23.42 14.17
C ILE A 566 -20.30 -23.68 15.69
N ALA A 567 -21.49 -23.53 16.27
CA ALA A 567 -21.74 -23.84 17.68
C ALA A 567 -21.57 -25.33 17.99
N ASP A 568 -21.84 -26.20 17.01
CA ASP A 568 -21.78 -27.66 17.14
C ASP A 568 -20.38 -28.22 16.81
N MET A 569 -19.48 -27.38 16.26
CA MET A 569 -18.12 -27.75 16.00
C MET A 569 -17.27 -27.78 17.28
N PRO A 570 -16.37 -28.76 17.46
CA PRO A 570 -15.40 -28.77 18.55
C PRO A 570 -14.57 -27.50 18.62
N GLN A 571 -14.24 -27.05 19.84
CA GLN A 571 -13.51 -25.80 20.04
C GLN A 571 -12.05 -25.86 19.51
N ASP A 572 -11.43 -27.02 19.57
CA ASP A 572 -10.05 -27.29 19.18
C ASP A 572 -9.81 -27.27 17.67
N ILE A 573 -10.87 -27.32 16.86
CA ILE A 573 -10.76 -27.19 15.40
C ILE A 573 -11.08 -25.78 14.89
N ARG A 574 -11.26 -24.82 15.78
CA ARG A 574 -11.56 -23.42 15.40
C ARG A 574 -10.31 -22.55 15.51
N PRO A 575 -10.04 -21.70 14.53
CA PRO A 575 -10.72 -21.55 13.23
C PRO A 575 -10.40 -22.71 12.26
N ILE A 576 -11.39 -23.10 11.47
CA ILE A 576 -11.27 -24.30 10.61
C ILE A 576 -10.19 -24.18 9.54
N ASN A 577 -9.96 -22.98 9.00
CA ASN A 577 -8.92 -22.73 8.00
C ASN A 577 -7.49 -22.91 8.49
N GLN A 578 -7.27 -22.97 9.81
CA GLN A 578 -5.96 -23.27 10.41
C GLN A 578 -5.81 -24.75 10.83
N ASN A 579 -6.92 -25.46 10.93
CA ASN A 579 -6.96 -26.81 11.49
C ASN A 579 -7.40 -27.90 10.49
N TRP A 580 -8.01 -27.51 9.36
CA TRP A 580 -8.48 -28.41 8.33
C TRP A 580 -7.79 -28.12 6.99
N SER A 581 -7.61 -29.16 6.16
CA SER A 581 -7.18 -28.99 4.77
C SER A 581 -8.29 -28.35 3.92
N TRP A 582 -7.91 -27.73 2.82
CA TRP A 582 -8.84 -27.18 1.84
C TRP A 582 -9.87 -28.20 1.36
N ASP A 583 -9.43 -29.44 1.08
CA ASP A 583 -10.33 -30.55 0.72
C ASP A 583 -11.39 -30.82 1.79
N ARG A 584 -11.06 -30.71 3.08
CA ARG A 584 -12.02 -30.90 4.16
C ARG A 584 -12.98 -29.70 4.28
N ILE A 585 -12.48 -28.50 4.08
CA ILE A 585 -13.30 -27.26 4.12
C ILE A 585 -14.31 -27.26 2.97
N LEU A 586 -13.91 -27.67 1.76
CA LEU A 586 -14.81 -27.73 0.61
C LEU A 586 -16.05 -28.60 0.83
N ARG A 587 -15.98 -29.57 1.74
CA ARG A 587 -17.10 -30.47 2.06
C ARG A 587 -17.95 -30.03 3.26
N SER A 588 -17.65 -28.90 3.88
CA SER A 588 -18.25 -28.50 5.18
C SER A 588 -19.04 -27.23 5.08
#